data_73e6cfd3f4a80fcc1c0d77524df26f5f
#
_entry.id   73e6cfd3f4a80fcc1c0d77524df26f5f
#
_cell.length_a   1.000
_cell.length_b   1.000
_cell.length_c   1.000
_cell.angle_alpha   90.00
_cell.angle_beta   90.00
_cell.angle_gamma   90.00
#
_symmetry.space_group_name_H-M   'P 1'
#
loop_
_entity.id
_entity.type
_entity.pdbx_description
1 polymer ?
#
loop_
_entity_poly.entity_id
_entity_poly.type
_entity_poly.pdbx_seq_one_letter_code
_entity_poly.pdbx_strand_id
1 'polypeptide(L)'
;MAQKTAKPSSQLTAAVVGIGRVGLPLVLFLANKGYKVYGIDVDSDKVALISSGKMPFLEEGASALLKKHLNKSFFVSSDFKNIAAVKTIILTLGTPVDENMNPSLVQIDNALELARPYFTKGQLLILRSTVSPSTTGYVRSYLNDLKGIQVGTNFFLAFCPERIAEGRSLKELAEIPQIVGGVDRASSKRAAEFFRTLGIEVNISDDISAELAKLFTNMYRYINFAVANEFMILAGNYHRDIYQIVDLVNKNYKRGGLAVPGLTGGPCLFKDGFFLVGDVPFADLIVTSWKINESVPLFLIKKIRERITLEDKKVVILGLAFKAEIDDIRESLAFKVKKAFERERAKVFLHDPYVPGYQNDLDETLKGAGLVFLATNHAYYKKMDIERTKKLVSKNCVICDVWNVFETNKIIFTVKSLHNHSPRNKKTGLGDIFETKWRDI
;
A
#
# COMPACT_ATOMS: atom_id res chain seq x y z
N MET A 1 -22.98 52.68 8.56
CA MET A 1 -22.80 51.30 8.03
C MET A 1 -21.44 51.24 7.32
N ALA A 2 -20.41 50.72 7.99
CA ALA A 2 -19.09 50.61 7.41
C ALA A 2 -18.99 49.25 6.72
N GLN A 3 -18.82 49.23 5.42
CA GLN A 3 -18.50 48.05 4.62
C GLN A 3 -17.17 47.49 5.09
N LYS A 4 -17.19 46.31 5.71
CA LYS A 4 -16.00 45.50 5.94
C LYS A 4 -15.46 45.08 4.57
N THR A 5 -14.42 45.72 4.10
CA THR A 5 -13.61 45.26 2.98
C THR A 5 -12.99 43.92 3.37
N ALA A 6 -13.49 42.83 2.77
CA ALA A 6 -12.89 41.51 2.90
C ALA A 6 -11.43 41.61 2.40
N LYS A 7 -10.46 41.32 3.29
CA LYS A 7 -9.07 41.09 2.87
C LYS A 7 -9.07 40.01 1.79
N PRO A 8 -8.30 40.20 0.68
CA PRO A 8 -8.20 39.14 -0.33
C PRO A 8 -7.72 37.86 0.37
N SER A 9 -8.50 36.81 0.28
CA SER A 9 -8.14 35.48 0.82
C SER A 9 -6.82 35.08 0.14
N SER A 10 -5.74 34.98 0.94
CA SER A 10 -4.47 34.51 0.42
C SER A 10 -4.73 33.14 -0.19
N GLN A 11 -4.55 33.01 -1.51
CA GLN A 11 -4.79 31.76 -2.24
C GLN A 11 -4.03 30.61 -1.57
N LEU A 12 -4.72 29.54 -1.22
CA LEU A 12 -4.12 28.34 -0.65
C LEU A 12 -3.27 27.66 -1.73
N THR A 13 -1.98 27.53 -1.50
CA THR A 13 -1.02 26.99 -2.47
C THR A 13 -0.17 25.88 -1.87
N ALA A 14 0.05 24.82 -2.64
CA ALA A 14 0.92 23.71 -2.25
C ALA A 14 1.70 23.17 -3.45
N ALA A 15 2.89 22.62 -3.20
CA ALA A 15 3.62 21.76 -4.13
C ALA A 15 3.74 20.36 -3.54
N VAL A 16 3.53 19.35 -4.36
CA VAL A 16 3.75 17.94 -4.01
C VAL A 16 4.86 17.42 -4.92
N VAL A 17 5.97 17.04 -4.32
CA VAL A 17 7.15 16.50 -5.03
C VAL A 17 7.12 14.98 -4.95
N GLY A 18 7.11 14.32 -6.11
CA GLY A 18 6.87 12.89 -6.26
C GLY A 18 5.37 12.60 -6.43
N ILE A 19 4.87 12.64 -7.66
CA ILE A 19 3.45 12.37 -7.97
C ILE A 19 3.21 10.91 -8.39
N GLY A 20 3.71 9.99 -7.55
CA GLY A 20 3.41 8.56 -7.63
C GLY A 20 2.08 8.19 -6.99
N ARG A 21 1.94 6.91 -6.57
CA ARG A 21 0.70 6.33 -6.00
C ARG A 21 0.21 7.01 -4.72
N VAL A 22 1.08 7.71 -4.00
CA VAL A 22 0.73 8.53 -2.83
C VAL A 22 0.53 9.99 -3.22
N GLY A 23 1.46 10.56 -3.99
CA GLY A 23 1.48 11.98 -4.28
C GLY A 23 0.36 12.43 -5.21
N LEU A 24 0.05 11.67 -6.27
CA LEU A 24 -1.00 12.07 -7.21
C LEU A 24 -2.40 12.11 -6.58
N PRO A 25 -2.85 11.09 -5.81
CA PRO A 25 -4.09 11.19 -5.06
C PRO A 25 -4.11 12.38 -4.09
N LEU A 26 -3.01 12.66 -3.39
CA LEU A 26 -2.90 13.83 -2.52
C LEU A 26 -3.05 15.15 -3.29
N VAL A 27 -2.41 15.31 -4.45
CA VAL A 27 -2.58 16.48 -5.33
C VAL A 27 -4.04 16.67 -5.69
N LEU A 28 -4.72 15.61 -6.13
CA LEU A 28 -6.12 15.65 -6.53
C LEU A 28 -7.03 15.98 -5.34
N PHE A 29 -6.75 15.43 -4.17
CA PHE A 29 -7.47 15.75 -2.94
C PHE A 29 -7.30 17.22 -2.55
N LEU A 30 -6.08 17.75 -2.54
CA LEU A 30 -5.80 19.16 -2.26
C LEU A 30 -6.48 20.09 -3.25
N ALA A 31 -6.40 19.79 -4.56
CA ALA A 31 -7.06 20.59 -5.60
C ALA A 31 -8.59 20.60 -5.43
N ASN A 32 -9.18 19.45 -5.03
CA ASN A 32 -10.62 19.35 -4.76
C ASN A 32 -11.04 20.09 -3.48
N LYS A 33 -10.11 20.33 -2.55
CA LYS A 33 -10.29 21.17 -1.34
C LYS A 33 -10.02 22.66 -1.60
N GLY A 34 -9.80 23.07 -2.86
CA GLY A 34 -9.66 24.49 -3.24
C GLY A 34 -8.20 25.00 -3.24
N TYR A 35 -7.21 24.14 -3.10
CA TYR A 35 -5.81 24.53 -3.25
C TYR A 35 -5.44 24.69 -4.74
N LYS A 36 -4.57 25.64 -5.02
CA LYS A 36 -3.76 25.62 -6.25
C LYS A 36 -2.54 24.76 -5.98
N VAL A 37 -2.40 23.65 -6.70
CA VAL A 37 -1.39 22.62 -6.43
C VAL A 37 -0.46 22.47 -7.62
N TYR A 38 0.83 22.45 -7.35
CA TYR A 38 1.85 22.04 -8.30
C TYR A 38 2.33 20.64 -7.98
N GLY A 39 2.07 19.68 -8.88
CA GLY A 39 2.63 18.34 -8.81
C GLY A 39 3.94 18.29 -9.57
N ILE A 40 5.02 17.93 -8.89
CA ILE A 40 6.37 17.93 -9.44
C ILE A 40 6.91 16.51 -9.43
N ASP A 41 7.39 16.03 -10.57
CA ASP A 41 8.06 14.72 -10.66
C ASP A 41 9.21 14.78 -11.67
N VAL A 42 10.30 14.10 -11.40
CA VAL A 42 11.47 14.03 -12.29
C VAL A 42 11.26 13.07 -13.46
N ASP A 43 10.29 12.16 -13.36
CA ASP A 43 9.91 11.20 -14.39
C ASP A 43 9.10 11.91 -15.49
N SER A 44 9.77 12.20 -16.62
CA SER A 44 9.19 12.91 -17.77
C SER A 44 8.01 12.17 -18.40
N ASP A 45 8.05 10.83 -18.44
CA ASP A 45 7.00 10.02 -19.05
C ASP A 45 5.73 10.07 -18.21
N LYS A 46 5.88 9.98 -16.89
CA LYS A 46 4.78 10.16 -15.94
C LYS A 46 4.18 11.55 -16.03
N VAL A 47 5.02 12.60 -16.07
CA VAL A 47 4.57 13.98 -16.24
C VAL A 47 3.80 14.16 -17.56
N ALA A 48 4.30 13.61 -18.67
CA ALA A 48 3.63 13.66 -19.97
C ALA A 48 2.28 12.94 -19.95
N LEU A 49 2.24 11.74 -19.34
CA LEU A 49 1.01 10.94 -19.21
C LEU A 49 -0.07 11.69 -18.42
N ILE A 50 0.29 12.24 -17.25
CA ILE A 50 -0.64 12.99 -16.41
C ILE A 50 -1.07 14.29 -17.12
N SER A 51 -0.15 14.99 -17.80
CA SER A 51 -0.47 16.19 -18.59
C SER A 51 -1.48 15.91 -19.71
N SER A 52 -1.49 14.67 -20.24
CA SER A 52 -2.50 14.24 -21.23
C SER A 52 -3.86 13.89 -20.61
N GLY A 53 -4.02 14.03 -19.28
CA GLY A 53 -5.25 13.74 -18.56
C GLY A 53 -5.46 12.24 -18.26
N LYS A 54 -4.41 11.44 -18.33
CA LYS A 54 -4.46 9.98 -18.04
C LYS A 54 -3.85 9.67 -16.68
N MET A 55 -4.50 8.77 -15.95
CA MET A 55 -3.96 8.23 -14.69
C MET A 55 -2.89 7.17 -14.98
N PRO A 56 -1.74 7.19 -14.28
CA PRO A 56 -0.68 6.21 -14.47
C PRO A 56 -0.93 4.88 -13.75
N PHE A 57 -1.96 4.79 -12.92
CA PHE A 57 -2.33 3.61 -12.13
C PHE A 57 -3.81 3.65 -11.74
N LEU A 58 -4.31 2.52 -11.26
CA LEU A 58 -5.69 2.37 -10.79
C LEU A 58 -5.85 3.03 -9.40
N GLU A 59 -6.77 4.02 -9.32
CA GLU A 59 -7.18 4.66 -8.06
C GLU A 59 -8.63 5.12 -8.19
N GLU A 60 -9.49 4.66 -7.27
CA GLU A 60 -10.93 4.93 -7.33
C GLU A 60 -11.24 6.42 -7.31
N GLY A 61 -12.01 6.89 -8.29
CA GLY A 61 -12.42 8.31 -8.40
C GLY A 61 -11.36 9.28 -8.92
N ALA A 62 -10.09 8.89 -9.00
CA ALA A 62 -9.00 9.79 -9.36
C ALA A 62 -9.07 10.31 -10.79
N SER A 63 -9.48 9.50 -11.77
CA SER A 63 -9.60 9.92 -13.17
C SER A 63 -10.59 11.08 -13.36
N ALA A 64 -11.70 11.07 -12.61
CA ALA A 64 -12.69 12.16 -12.65
C ALA A 64 -12.12 13.46 -12.06
N LEU A 65 -11.40 13.38 -10.93
CA LEU A 65 -10.75 14.53 -10.31
C LEU A 65 -9.62 15.08 -11.18
N LEU A 66 -8.83 14.22 -11.82
CA LEU A 66 -7.78 14.63 -12.73
C LEU A 66 -8.36 15.49 -13.86
N LYS A 67 -9.40 15.02 -14.56
CA LYS A 67 -10.09 15.78 -15.63
C LYS A 67 -10.69 17.10 -15.13
N LYS A 68 -11.19 17.11 -13.89
CA LYS A 68 -11.79 18.31 -13.28
C LYS A 68 -10.77 19.40 -12.99
N HIS A 69 -9.59 19.05 -12.48
CA HIS A 69 -8.63 19.97 -11.89
C HIS A 69 -7.39 20.27 -12.73
N LEU A 70 -7.03 19.37 -13.66
CA LEU A 70 -5.83 19.55 -14.51
C LEU A 70 -5.90 20.88 -15.27
N ASN A 71 -4.79 21.62 -15.26
CA ASN A 71 -4.61 22.97 -15.85
C ASN A 71 -5.58 24.04 -15.31
N LYS A 72 -6.25 23.78 -14.18
CA LYS A 72 -7.13 24.76 -13.50
C LYS A 72 -6.63 25.05 -12.09
N SER A 73 -6.70 24.06 -11.22
CA SER A 73 -6.19 24.09 -9.84
C SER A 73 -5.06 23.10 -9.59
N PHE A 74 -4.81 22.17 -10.50
CA PHE A 74 -3.67 21.27 -10.52
C PHE A 74 -2.81 21.52 -11.76
N PHE A 75 -1.51 21.74 -11.54
CA PHE A 75 -0.50 21.95 -12.57
C PHE A 75 0.61 20.92 -12.38
N VAL A 76 0.92 20.13 -13.41
CA VAL A 76 1.98 19.13 -13.39
C VAL A 76 3.21 19.64 -14.12
N SER A 77 4.40 19.38 -13.57
CA SER A 77 5.67 19.84 -14.14
C SER A 77 6.84 19.03 -13.62
N SER A 78 7.96 19.04 -14.35
CA SER A 78 9.26 18.59 -13.84
C SER A 78 10.10 19.73 -13.25
N ASP A 79 9.61 20.98 -13.33
CA ASP A 79 10.34 22.17 -12.95
C ASP A 79 10.09 22.54 -11.46
N PHE A 80 11.15 22.50 -10.67
CA PHE A 80 11.13 22.82 -9.23
C PHE A 80 10.94 24.32 -8.94
N LYS A 81 11.07 25.21 -9.91
CA LYS A 81 10.85 26.67 -9.69
C LYS A 81 9.48 27.00 -9.10
N ASN A 82 8.48 26.14 -9.35
CA ASN A 82 7.13 26.30 -8.82
C ASN A 82 7.08 26.25 -7.28
N ILE A 83 8.12 25.71 -6.62
CA ILE A 83 8.26 25.69 -5.16
C ILE A 83 8.33 27.11 -4.59
N ALA A 84 8.95 28.06 -5.29
CA ALA A 84 9.03 29.45 -4.83
C ALA A 84 7.66 30.14 -4.67
N ALA A 85 6.65 29.66 -5.40
CA ALA A 85 5.30 30.24 -5.42
C ALA A 85 4.33 29.68 -4.38
N VAL A 86 4.75 28.69 -3.57
CA VAL A 86 3.85 27.98 -2.64
C VAL A 86 4.22 28.23 -1.18
N LYS A 87 3.23 28.05 -0.30
CA LYS A 87 3.44 28.11 1.15
C LYS A 87 3.74 26.76 1.79
N THR A 88 3.27 25.67 1.17
CA THR A 88 3.46 24.32 1.68
C THR A 88 4.08 23.44 0.59
N ILE A 89 5.15 22.73 0.94
CA ILE A 89 5.86 21.79 0.10
C ILE A 89 5.72 20.42 0.76
N ILE A 90 5.32 19.40 0.02
CA ILE A 90 5.08 18.05 0.53
C ILE A 90 5.94 17.06 -0.28
N LEU A 91 6.83 16.34 0.38
CA LEU A 91 7.63 15.30 -0.25
C LEU A 91 6.95 13.94 -0.11
N THR A 92 6.62 13.32 -1.24
CA THR A 92 6.01 11.98 -1.35
C THR A 92 6.87 11.07 -2.22
N LEU A 93 8.14 10.99 -1.86
CA LEU A 93 9.17 10.30 -2.62
C LEU A 93 9.22 8.80 -2.27
N GLY A 94 9.76 7.99 -3.15
CA GLY A 94 10.15 6.64 -2.80
C GLY A 94 11.30 6.65 -1.77
N THR A 95 11.25 5.75 -0.81
CA THR A 95 12.31 5.56 0.18
C THR A 95 12.76 4.09 0.13
N PRO A 96 13.58 3.71 -0.87
CA PRO A 96 14.02 2.33 -1.04
C PRO A 96 15.01 1.93 0.06
N VAL A 97 15.23 0.63 0.19
CA VAL A 97 16.43 0.09 0.82
C VAL A 97 17.50 -0.16 -0.24
N ASP A 98 18.77 -0.10 0.16
CA ASP A 98 19.89 -0.48 -0.69
C ASP A 98 20.04 -2.01 -0.81
N GLU A 99 21.07 -2.48 -1.51
CA GLU A 99 21.38 -3.89 -1.71
C GLU A 99 21.69 -4.65 -0.40
N ASN A 100 22.06 -3.92 0.66
CA ASN A 100 22.33 -4.44 1.99
C ASN A 100 21.13 -4.27 2.94
N MET A 101 19.95 -3.88 2.41
CA MET A 101 18.71 -3.61 3.14
C MET A 101 18.79 -2.40 4.09
N ASN A 102 19.75 -1.48 3.91
CA ASN A 102 19.79 -0.22 4.66
C ASN A 102 18.87 0.83 4.03
N PRO A 103 18.28 1.73 4.84
CA PRO A 103 17.49 2.85 4.31
C PRO A 103 18.32 3.76 3.40
N SER A 104 17.78 4.10 2.22
CA SER A 104 18.42 5.03 1.29
C SER A 104 17.72 6.38 1.30
N LEU A 105 18.46 7.46 1.61
CA LEU A 105 17.98 8.83 1.60
C LEU A 105 18.22 9.56 0.27
N VAL A 106 18.85 8.92 -0.70
CA VAL A 106 19.27 9.52 -1.98
C VAL A 106 18.14 10.28 -2.69
N GLN A 107 16.91 9.78 -2.65
CA GLN A 107 15.78 10.47 -3.29
C GLN A 107 15.37 11.74 -2.53
N ILE A 108 15.49 11.73 -1.19
CA ILE A 108 15.23 12.92 -0.35
C ILE A 108 16.32 13.96 -0.64
N ASP A 109 17.59 13.57 -0.62
CA ASP A 109 18.72 14.45 -0.87
C ASP A 109 18.62 15.11 -2.24
N ASN A 110 18.38 14.31 -3.28
CA ASN A 110 18.20 14.82 -4.65
C ASN A 110 17.04 15.82 -4.73
N ALA A 111 15.92 15.55 -4.08
CA ALA A 111 14.78 16.47 -4.09
C ALA A 111 15.07 17.76 -3.32
N LEU A 112 15.80 17.68 -2.20
CA LEU A 112 16.24 18.85 -1.44
C LEU A 112 17.21 19.72 -2.26
N GLU A 113 18.20 19.13 -2.93
CA GLU A 113 19.14 19.86 -3.77
C GLU A 113 18.45 20.54 -4.96
N LEU A 114 17.50 19.87 -5.63
CA LEU A 114 16.72 20.45 -6.71
C LEU A 114 15.78 21.56 -6.22
N ALA A 115 15.24 21.44 -5.01
CA ALA A 115 14.35 22.44 -4.41
C ALA A 115 15.09 23.63 -3.79
N ARG A 116 16.34 23.43 -3.35
CA ARG A 116 17.19 24.38 -2.63
C ARG A 116 17.16 25.81 -3.18
N PRO A 117 17.33 26.08 -4.50
CA PRO A 117 17.34 27.44 -5.05
C PRO A 117 15.99 28.16 -4.91
N TYR A 118 14.92 27.45 -4.62
CA TYR A 118 13.54 27.93 -4.63
C TYR A 118 12.90 28.00 -3.25
N PHE A 119 13.62 27.61 -2.19
CA PHE A 119 13.12 27.76 -0.83
C PHE A 119 13.02 29.23 -0.43
N THR A 120 11.89 29.61 0.16
CA THR A 120 11.63 30.96 0.62
C THR A 120 11.17 30.99 2.07
N LYS A 121 11.39 32.13 2.74
CA LYS A 121 10.95 32.32 4.12
C LYS A 121 9.43 32.18 4.25
N GLY A 122 9.00 31.58 5.35
CA GLY A 122 7.59 31.36 5.68
C GLY A 122 7.01 30.05 5.13
N GLN A 123 7.79 29.27 4.37
CA GLN A 123 7.35 27.97 3.87
C GLN A 123 7.33 26.89 4.93
N LEU A 124 6.42 25.95 4.73
CA LEU A 124 6.34 24.68 5.48
C LEU A 124 6.75 23.54 4.54
N LEU A 125 7.77 22.76 4.95
CA LEU A 125 8.14 21.50 4.32
C LEU A 125 7.56 20.35 5.12
N ILE A 126 6.84 19.45 4.45
CA ILE A 126 6.26 18.25 5.04
C ILE A 126 6.95 17.04 4.41
N LEU A 127 7.59 16.21 5.21
CA LEU A 127 8.00 14.86 4.83
C LEU A 127 6.82 13.93 5.04
N ARG A 128 6.38 13.26 3.97
CA ARG A 128 5.21 12.37 4.03
C ARG A 128 5.54 10.90 3.74
N SER A 129 6.66 10.66 3.06
CA SER A 129 7.18 9.31 2.81
C SER A 129 7.59 8.62 4.11
N THR A 130 7.47 7.30 4.15
CA THR A 130 8.01 6.51 5.28
C THR A 130 9.53 6.61 5.27
N VAL A 131 10.11 6.96 6.39
CA VAL A 131 11.56 7.17 6.56
C VAL A 131 12.09 6.40 7.78
N SER A 132 13.39 6.20 7.87
CA SER A 132 14.04 5.72 9.08
C SER A 132 13.97 6.77 10.20
N PRO A 133 13.97 6.35 11.47
CA PRO A 133 13.99 7.29 12.59
C PRO A 133 15.14 8.30 12.47
N SER A 134 14.90 9.53 12.91
CA SER A 134 15.83 10.68 12.84
C SER A 134 16.03 11.30 11.45
N THR A 135 15.37 10.83 10.40
CA THR A 135 15.47 11.43 9.05
C THR A 135 14.98 12.89 9.04
N THR A 136 13.92 13.22 9.79
CA THR A 136 13.43 14.60 9.88
C THR A 136 14.46 15.52 10.54
N GLY A 137 15.17 15.03 11.55
CA GLY A 137 16.30 15.74 12.17
C GLY A 137 17.45 15.98 11.20
N TYR A 138 17.77 15.00 10.37
CA TYR A 138 18.75 15.14 9.29
C TYR A 138 18.35 16.26 8.31
N VAL A 139 17.11 16.25 7.83
CA VAL A 139 16.59 17.31 6.93
C VAL A 139 16.58 18.68 7.61
N ARG A 140 16.29 18.74 8.92
CA ARG A 140 16.42 19.99 9.70
C ARG A 140 17.83 20.55 9.66
N SER A 141 18.83 19.71 9.86
CA SER A 141 20.24 20.13 9.81
C SER A 141 20.60 20.67 8.43
N TYR A 142 20.27 19.92 7.37
CA TYR A 142 20.46 20.35 5.99
C TYR A 142 19.84 21.72 5.71
N LEU A 143 18.58 21.95 6.13
CA LEU A 143 17.89 23.24 5.91
C LEU A 143 18.53 24.39 6.66
N ASN A 144 19.01 24.17 7.90
CA ASN A 144 19.66 25.20 8.71
C ASN A 144 21.04 25.61 8.17
N ASP A 145 21.70 24.75 7.38
CA ASP A 145 22.95 25.09 6.68
C ASP A 145 22.69 26.00 5.45
N LEU A 146 21.44 26.18 5.01
CA LEU A 146 21.11 27.07 3.92
C LEU A 146 21.09 28.52 4.36
N LYS A 147 21.81 29.38 3.63
CA LYS A 147 21.88 30.82 3.93
C LYS A 147 20.49 31.46 3.97
N GLY A 148 20.15 32.01 5.13
CA GLY A 148 18.91 32.77 5.33
C GLY A 148 17.68 31.91 5.69
N ILE A 149 17.83 30.59 5.79
CA ILE A 149 16.82 29.65 6.28
C ILE A 149 17.14 29.31 7.73
N GLN A 150 16.11 29.35 8.61
CA GLN A 150 16.20 28.93 10.01
C GLN A 150 14.91 28.23 10.39
N VAL A 151 14.99 26.92 10.55
CA VAL A 151 13.83 26.08 10.89
C VAL A 151 13.32 26.44 12.29
N GLY A 152 11.99 26.55 12.41
CA GLY A 152 11.30 26.98 13.65
C GLY A 152 11.12 28.51 13.75
N THR A 153 11.85 29.30 12.95
CA THR A 153 11.77 30.78 12.95
C THR A 153 11.16 31.32 11.67
N ASN A 154 11.81 31.07 10.52
CA ASN A 154 11.38 31.58 9.24
C ASN A 154 11.16 30.49 8.18
N PHE A 155 11.36 29.24 8.55
CA PHE A 155 11.04 28.06 7.76
C PHE A 155 10.52 26.97 8.71
N PHE A 156 9.62 26.10 8.26
CA PHE A 156 8.96 25.12 9.12
C PHE A 156 9.10 23.72 8.54
N LEU A 157 9.31 22.71 9.40
CA LEU A 157 9.54 21.33 9.01
C LEU A 157 8.73 20.38 9.90
N ALA A 158 7.99 19.46 9.27
CA ALA A 158 7.27 18.42 9.99
C ALA A 158 7.29 17.10 9.22
N PHE A 159 7.29 16.01 9.95
CA PHE A 159 6.96 14.69 9.45
C PHE A 159 5.47 14.44 9.61
N CYS A 160 4.78 14.13 8.52
CA CYS A 160 3.34 13.87 8.52
C CYS A 160 3.07 12.61 7.69
N PRO A 161 3.21 11.42 8.28
CA PRO A 161 3.20 10.14 7.56
C PRO A 161 1.91 9.88 6.81
N GLU A 162 2.06 9.23 5.64
CA GLU A 162 0.93 8.66 4.93
C GLU A 162 0.55 7.31 5.52
N ARG A 163 -0.76 7.12 5.78
CA ARG A 163 -1.31 5.86 6.34
C ARG A 163 -2.45 5.27 5.52
N ILE A 164 -2.71 5.85 4.35
CA ILE A 164 -3.76 5.37 3.42
C ILE A 164 -3.37 4.03 2.77
N ALA A 165 -4.39 3.34 2.27
CA ALA A 165 -4.24 2.15 1.45
C ALA A 165 -4.40 2.50 -0.03
N GLU A 166 -3.48 2.03 -0.89
CA GLU A 166 -3.60 2.17 -2.34
C GLU A 166 -4.96 1.67 -2.86
N GLY A 167 -5.50 2.33 -3.88
CA GLY A 167 -6.81 2.04 -4.46
C GLY A 167 -7.99 2.73 -3.78
N ARG A 168 -7.81 3.23 -2.54
CA ARG A 168 -8.84 3.95 -1.74
C ARG A 168 -8.34 5.26 -1.16
N SER A 169 -7.24 5.76 -1.68
CA SER A 169 -6.51 6.90 -1.11
C SER A 169 -7.38 8.14 -0.94
N LEU A 170 -8.20 8.47 -1.93
CA LEU A 170 -9.04 9.68 -1.91
C LEU A 170 -10.06 9.67 -0.78
N LYS A 171 -10.61 8.51 -0.45
CA LYS A 171 -11.55 8.33 0.66
C LYS A 171 -10.83 8.42 2.00
N GLU A 172 -9.77 7.65 2.15
CA GLU A 172 -9.02 7.52 3.41
C GLU A 172 -8.26 8.80 3.79
N LEU A 173 -7.84 9.63 2.80
CA LEU A 173 -7.27 10.96 3.05
C LEU A 173 -8.21 11.89 3.82
N ALA A 174 -9.53 11.70 3.71
CA ALA A 174 -10.52 12.51 4.42
C ALA A 174 -10.90 11.92 5.79
N GLU A 175 -10.74 10.60 5.99
CA GLU A 175 -11.26 9.87 7.13
C GLU A 175 -10.20 9.57 8.21
N ILE A 176 -8.94 9.33 7.79
CA ILE A 176 -7.88 8.95 8.73
C ILE A 176 -7.29 10.19 9.42
N PRO A 177 -7.30 10.27 10.77
CA PRO A 177 -6.65 11.35 11.49
C PRO A 177 -5.16 11.46 11.14
N GLN A 178 -4.68 12.68 10.88
CA GLN A 178 -3.29 12.92 10.52
C GLN A 178 -2.38 13.02 11.73
N ILE A 179 -1.31 12.24 11.77
CA ILE A 179 -0.21 12.43 12.72
C ILE A 179 0.66 13.58 12.22
N VAL A 180 0.97 14.52 13.09
CA VAL A 180 1.82 15.67 12.80
C VAL A 180 2.97 15.70 13.79
N GLY A 181 4.17 15.35 13.33
CA GLY A 181 5.43 15.42 14.07
C GLY A 181 6.26 16.60 13.61
N GLY A 182 6.13 17.76 14.24
CA GLY A 182 7.00 18.91 13.93
C GLY A 182 8.31 18.86 14.70
N VAL A 183 9.40 19.28 14.07
CA VAL A 183 10.73 19.37 14.72
C VAL A 183 10.80 20.41 15.85
N ASP A 184 9.77 21.25 15.95
CA ASP A 184 9.55 22.23 17.00
C ASP A 184 8.05 22.60 17.07
N ARG A 185 7.69 23.38 18.11
CA ARG A 185 6.29 23.79 18.34
C ARG A 185 5.71 24.64 17.22
N ALA A 186 6.52 25.50 16.58
CA ALA A 186 6.07 26.36 15.49
C ALA A 186 5.78 25.55 14.22
N SER A 187 6.65 24.59 13.92
CA SER A 187 6.49 23.63 12.82
C SER A 187 5.26 22.74 13.03
N SER A 188 5.08 22.17 14.24
CA SER A 188 3.88 21.38 14.59
C SER A 188 2.60 22.19 14.40
N LYS A 189 2.56 23.44 14.86
CA LYS A 189 1.42 24.33 14.73
C LYS A 189 1.08 24.58 13.24
N ARG A 190 2.09 24.93 12.45
CA ARG A 190 1.93 25.21 11.01
C ARG A 190 1.41 23.98 10.23
N ALA A 191 1.98 22.80 10.48
CA ALA A 191 1.55 21.57 9.85
C ALA A 191 0.14 21.18 10.29
N ALA A 192 -0.19 21.30 11.58
CA ALA A 192 -1.54 21.04 12.08
C ALA A 192 -2.58 21.98 11.47
N GLU A 193 -2.27 23.28 11.35
CA GLU A 193 -3.13 24.26 10.68
C GLU A 193 -3.39 23.87 9.23
N PHE A 194 -2.35 23.45 8.50
CA PHE A 194 -2.49 22.97 7.11
C PHE A 194 -3.52 21.83 7.01
N PHE A 195 -3.38 20.76 7.79
CA PHE A 195 -4.32 19.62 7.72
C PHE A 195 -5.72 19.97 8.21
N ARG A 196 -5.86 20.85 9.21
CA ARG A 196 -7.18 21.32 9.65
C ARG A 196 -7.93 22.13 8.57
N THR A 197 -7.24 22.86 7.69
CA THR A 197 -7.90 23.52 6.54
C THR A 197 -8.53 22.53 5.56
N LEU A 198 -8.05 21.27 5.56
CA LEU A 198 -8.59 20.18 4.75
C LEU A 198 -9.79 19.49 5.39
N GLY A 199 -10.09 19.82 6.65
CA GLY A 199 -11.14 19.16 7.45
C GLY A 199 -10.68 17.84 8.08
N ILE A 200 -9.36 17.63 8.23
CA ILE A 200 -8.77 16.40 8.76
C ILE A 200 -8.50 16.61 10.27
N GLU A 201 -8.86 15.62 11.08
CA GLU A 201 -8.46 15.55 12.48
C GLU A 201 -6.94 15.39 12.59
N VAL A 202 -6.33 16.01 13.62
CA VAL A 202 -4.89 16.07 13.77
C VAL A 202 -4.44 15.62 15.14
N ASN A 203 -3.54 14.64 15.17
CA ASN A 203 -2.81 14.19 16.36
C ASN A 203 -1.39 14.76 16.32
N ILE A 204 -1.06 15.66 17.25
CA ILE A 204 0.24 16.34 17.30
C ILE A 204 1.22 15.53 18.16
N SER A 205 2.44 15.35 17.68
CA SER A 205 3.56 14.69 18.33
C SER A 205 4.87 15.40 17.98
N ASP A 206 5.99 14.89 18.46
CA ASP A 206 7.32 15.20 17.93
C ASP A 206 7.62 14.39 16.67
N ASP A 207 8.67 14.75 15.96
CA ASP A 207 9.06 14.14 14.68
C ASP A 207 9.45 12.68 14.82
N ILE A 208 10.26 12.32 15.81
CA ILE A 208 10.72 10.95 16.06
C ILE A 208 9.55 10.03 16.41
N SER A 209 8.66 10.46 17.31
CA SER A 209 7.47 9.67 17.67
C SER A 209 6.54 9.47 16.48
N ALA A 210 6.41 10.46 15.59
CA ALA A 210 5.62 10.34 14.37
C ALA A 210 6.25 9.36 13.34
N GLU A 211 7.59 9.39 13.17
CA GLU A 211 8.34 8.44 12.33
C GLU A 211 8.16 7.00 12.85
N LEU A 212 8.36 6.79 14.15
CA LEU A 212 8.17 5.48 14.80
C LEU A 212 6.72 5.01 14.69
N ALA A 213 5.74 5.88 14.92
CA ALA A 213 4.31 5.53 14.83
C ALA A 213 3.95 4.98 13.44
N LYS A 214 4.53 5.57 12.38
CA LYS A 214 4.35 5.05 11.00
C LYS A 214 4.94 3.66 10.84
N LEU A 215 6.18 3.47 11.25
CA LEU A 215 6.88 2.19 11.14
C LEU A 215 6.20 1.10 11.99
N PHE A 216 5.83 1.43 13.23
CA PHE A 216 5.14 0.50 14.13
C PHE A 216 3.77 0.07 13.59
N THR A 217 3.01 1.00 12.97
CA THR A 217 1.74 0.65 12.31
C THR A 217 1.96 -0.41 11.23
N ASN A 218 2.95 -0.24 10.38
CA ASN A 218 3.24 -1.20 9.31
C ASN A 218 3.80 -2.52 9.87
N MET A 219 4.69 -2.47 10.86
CA MET A 219 5.26 -3.68 11.45
C MET A 219 4.24 -4.47 12.26
N TYR A 220 3.36 -3.81 13.01
CA TYR A 220 2.28 -4.50 13.70
C TYR A 220 1.40 -5.31 12.72
N ARG A 221 1.04 -4.73 11.58
CA ARG A 221 0.31 -5.46 10.52
C ARG A 221 1.12 -6.63 9.97
N TYR A 222 2.39 -6.41 9.67
CA TYR A 222 3.27 -7.43 9.08
C TYR A 222 3.51 -8.61 10.01
N ILE A 223 3.72 -8.35 11.30
CA ILE A 223 3.86 -9.37 12.35
C ILE A 223 2.56 -10.18 12.50
N ASN A 224 1.40 -9.53 12.48
CA ASN A 224 0.12 -10.24 12.58
C ASN A 224 -0.12 -11.17 11.39
N PHE A 225 0.29 -10.80 10.20
CA PHE A 225 0.30 -11.71 9.04
C PHE A 225 1.26 -12.88 9.28
N ALA A 226 2.45 -12.63 9.81
CA ALA A 226 3.41 -13.70 10.10
C ALA A 226 2.85 -14.69 11.14
N VAL A 227 2.21 -14.21 12.19
CA VAL A 227 1.54 -15.06 13.19
C VAL A 227 0.47 -15.94 12.52
N ALA A 228 -0.39 -15.35 11.69
CA ALA A 228 -1.43 -16.12 10.99
C ALA A 228 -0.83 -17.16 10.02
N ASN A 229 0.22 -16.78 9.30
CA ASN A 229 0.93 -17.64 8.37
C ASN A 229 1.66 -18.78 9.09
N GLU A 230 2.30 -18.52 10.23
CA GLU A 230 2.94 -19.54 11.05
C GLU A 230 1.91 -20.53 11.59
N PHE A 231 0.76 -20.06 12.08
CA PHE A 231 -0.33 -20.93 12.53
C PHE A 231 -0.89 -21.80 11.38
N MET A 232 -0.96 -21.27 10.17
CA MET A 232 -1.31 -22.05 8.97
C MET A 232 -0.27 -23.17 8.72
N ILE A 233 1.03 -22.84 8.82
CA ILE A 233 2.11 -23.83 8.64
C ILE A 233 2.03 -24.92 9.70
N LEU A 234 1.83 -24.56 10.96
CA LEU A 234 1.68 -25.49 12.08
C LEU A 234 0.44 -26.37 11.89
N ALA A 235 -0.73 -25.79 11.60
CA ALA A 235 -1.95 -26.57 11.34
C ALA A 235 -1.76 -27.57 10.20
N GLY A 236 -1.09 -27.15 9.12
CA GLY A 236 -0.78 -28.02 7.99
C GLY A 236 0.13 -29.20 8.33
N ASN A 237 1.02 -29.07 9.31
CA ASN A 237 1.85 -30.19 9.80
C ASN A 237 1.03 -31.24 10.57
N TYR A 238 -0.09 -30.81 11.19
CA TYR A 238 -1.06 -31.71 11.82
C TYR A 238 -2.18 -32.16 10.87
N HIS A 239 -2.04 -31.91 9.57
CA HIS A 239 -3.06 -32.22 8.55
C HIS A 239 -4.43 -31.59 8.86
N ARG A 240 -4.42 -30.36 9.41
CA ARG A 240 -5.61 -29.56 9.69
C ARG A 240 -5.61 -28.29 8.83
N ASP A 241 -6.80 -27.79 8.57
CA ASP A 241 -6.96 -26.53 7.87
C ASP A 241 -7.10 -25.39 8.87
N ILE A 242 -6.35 -24.33 8.66
CA ILE A 242 -6.30 -23.16 9.57
C ILE A 242 -7.65 -22.45 9.68
N TYR A 243 -8.46 -22.40 8.61
CA TYR A 243 -9.74 -21.70 8.63
C TYR A 243 -10.74 -22.32 9.61
N GLN A 244 -10.75 -23.65 9.75
CA GLN A 244 -11.54 -24.34 10.77
C GLN A 244 -11.10 -23.97 12.18
N ILE A 245 -9.80 -23.81 12.41
CA ILE A 245 -9.24 -23.43 13.71
C ILE A 245 -9.56 -21.97 14.01
N VAL A 246 -9.43 -21.07 13.02
CA VAL A 246 -9.77 -19.66 13.14
C VAL A 246 -11.25 -19.49 13.51
N ASP A 247 -12.15 -20.23 12.85
CA ASP A 247 -13.58 -20.20 13.15
C ASP A 247 -13.87 -20.64 14.60
N LEU A 248 -13.20 -21.70 15.07
CA LEU A 248 -13.36 -22.20 16.45
C LEU A 248 -12.88 -21.17 17.48
N VAL A 249 -11.73 -20.54 17.25
CA VAL A 249 -11.15 -19.56 18.18
C VAL A 249 -11.95 -18.27 18.22
N ASN A 250 -12.37 -17.80 17.02
CA ASN A 250 -12.98 -16.46 16.92
C ASN A 250 -14.47 -16.43 17.28
N LYS A 251 -15.14 -17.58 17.31
CA LYS A 251 -16.57 -17.66 17.59
C LYS A 251 -16.89 -17.17 19.01
N ASN A 252 -17.55 -16.01 19.10
CA ASN A 252 -17.95 -15.37 20.36
C ASN A 252 -16.80 -15.06 21.33
N TYR A 253 -15.56 -15.02 20.88
CA TYR A 253 -14.40 -14.73 21.70
C TYR A 253 -14.12 -13.23 21.76
N LYS A 254 -14.26 -12.62 22.95
CA LYS A 254 -14.19 -11.15 23.14
C LYS A 254 -12.79 -10.59 23.40
N ARG A 255 -11.77 -11.43 23.59
CA ARG A 255 -10.39 -11.01 23.91
C ARG A 255 -9.49 -10.78 22.70
N GLY A 256 -10.07 -10.68 21.52
CA GLY A 256 -9.36 -10.63 20.24
C GLY A 256 -9.71 -11.85 19.40
N GLY A 257 -8.95 -12.10 18.36
CA GLY A 257 -9.15 -13.26 17.49
C GLY A 257 -7.90 -13.56 16.68
N LEU A 258 -7.87 -14.70 16.03
CA LEU A 258 -6.80 -15.05 15.09
C LEU A 258 -7.05 -14.35 13.75
N ALA A 259 -6.01 -13.75 13.20
CA ALA A 259 -6.00 -13.28 11.83
C ALA A 259 -5.96 -14.46 10.85
N VAL A 260 -6.38 -14.22 9.61
CA VAL A 260 -6.32 -15.22 8.54
C VAL A 260 -4.99 -15.13 7.79
N PRO A 261 -4.47 -16.27 7.28
CA PRO A 261 -3.24 -16.29 6.51
C PRO A 261 -3.41 -15.65 5.12
N GLY A 262 -2.26 -15.34 4.49
CA GLY A 262 -2.25 -14.82 3.13
C GLY A 262 -0.84 -14.58 2.60
N LEU A 263 -0.74 -14.28 1.31
CA LEU A 263 0.52 -13.85 0.70
C LEU A 263 0.74 -12.36 1.01
N THR A 264 1.64 -12.08 1.93
CA THR A 264 1.90 -10.72 2.42
C THR A 264 3.11 -10.12 1.72
N GLY A 265 2.86 -9.33 0.70
CA GLY A 265 3.86 -8.65 -0.11
C GLY A 265 3.65 -7.13 -0.14
N GLY A 266 4.27 -6.51 -1.12
CA GLY A 266 4.15 -5.09 -1.42
C GLY A 266 5.34 -4.25 -0.95
N PRO A 267 5.54 -3.08 -1.57
CA PRO A 267 6.77 -2.30 -1.44
C PRO A 267 6.98 -1.67 -0.06
N CYS A 268 5.94 -1.60 0.77
CA CYS A 268 6.02 -0.99 2.09
C CYS A 268 6.29 -2.04 3.19
N LEU A 269 5.41 -3.05 3.33
CA LEU A 269 5.52 -4.04 4.41
C LEU A 269 6.82 -4.85 4.32
N PHE A 270 7.28 -5.12 3.10
CA PHE A 270 8.53 -5.83 2.86
C PHE A 270 9.74 -5.10 3.46
N LYS A 271 9.86 -3.78 3.25
CA LYS A 271 11.08 -3.02 3.57
C LYS A 271 11.06 -2.22 4.86
N ASP A 272 9.88 -1.76 5.31
CA ASP A 272 9.78 -0.80 6.42
C ASP A 272 10.32 -1.36 7.75
N GLY A 273 10.31 -2.69 7.91
CA GLY A 273 10.96 -3.35 9.03
C GLY A 273 12.46 -3.12 9.10
N PHE A 274 13.13 -3.05 7.95
CA PHE A 274 14.57 -2.83 7.89
C PHE A 274 14.97 -1.42 8.29
N PHE A 275 14.05 -0.45 8.24
CA PHE A 275 14.27 0.90 8.78
C PHE A 275 14.40 0.93 10.31
N LEU A 276 13.94 -0.11 10.99
CA LEU A 276 14.04 -0.26 12.44
C LEU A 276 15.19 -1.19 12.86
N VAL A 277 15.52 -2.18 12.01
CA VAL A 277 16.49 -3.22 12.39
C VAL A 277 17.93 -2.72 12.32
N GLY A 278 18.25 -1.74 11.46
CA GLY A 278 19.61 -1.26 11.25
C GLY A 278 20.26 -0.70 12.53
N ASP A 279 19.48 -0.03 13.36
CA ASP A 279 19.97 0.65 14.56
C ASP A 279 19.67 -0.12 15.86
N VAL A 280 18.88 -1.21 15.81
CA VAL A 280 18.42 -1.93 16.99
C VAL A 280 18.76 -3.43 16.90
N PRO A 281 19.77 -3.91 17.64
CA PRO A 281 20.23 -5.29 17.54
C PRO A 281 19.24 -6.35 18.06
N PHE A 282 18.14 -5.94 18.72
CA PHE A 282 17.14 -6.84 19.34
C PHE A 282 15.78 -6.83 18.59
N ALA A 283 15.77 -6.58 17.29
CA ALA A 283 14.54 -6.56 16.48
C ALA A 283 14.20 -7.94 15.86
N ASP A 284 14.51 -9.04 16.55
CA ASP A 284 14.36 -10.41 16.07
C ASP A 284 12.96 -10.76 15.56
N LEU A 285 11.92 -10.25 16.23
CA LEU A 285 10.55 -10.50 15.84
C LEU A 285 10.23 -9.98 14.44
N ILE A 286 10.77 -8.83 14.06
CA ILE A 286 10.59 -8.23 12.73
C ILE A 286 11.25 -9.10 11.66
N VAL A 287 12.51 -9.48 11.88
CA VAL A 287 13.28 -10.33 10.95
C VAL A 287 12.65 -11.71 10.82
N THR A 288 12.22 -12.31 11.93
CA THR A 288 11.54 -13.62 11.92
C THR A 288 10.21 -13.55 11.19
N SER A 289 9.43 -12.49 11.39
CA SER A 289 8.18 -12.27 10.67
C SER A 289 8.39 -12.16 9.15
N TRP A 290 9.46 -11.49 8.74
CA TRP A 290 9.85 -11.44 7.32
C TRP A 290 10.13 -12.84 6.77
N LYS A 291 10.94 -13.65 7.48
CA LYS A 291 11.26 -15.03 7.06
C LYS A 291 10.00 -15.88 6.92
N ILE A 292 9.07 -15.79 7.88
CA ILE A 292 7.81 -16.54 7.87
C ILE A 292 6.97 -16.15 6.64
N ASN A 293 6.69 -14.86 6.45
CA ASN A 293 5.86 -14.39 5.34
C ASN A 293 6.47 -14.76 3.97
N GLU A 294 7.78 -14.63 3.82
CA GLU A 294 8.51 -14.99 2.61
C GLU A 294 8.56 -16.51 2.34
N SER A 295 8.36 -17.36 3.36
CA SER A 295 8.37 -18.82 3.23
C SER A 295 7.03 -19.40 2.77
N VAL A 296 5.92 -18.67 2.92
CA VAL A 296 4.56 -19.15 2.61
C VAL A 296 4.43 -19.73 1.19
N PRO A 297 4.93 -19.09 0.12
CA PRO A 297 4.86 -19.68 -1.22
C PRO A 297 5.46 -21.09 -1.30
N LEU A 298 6.64 -21.26 -0.73
CA LEU A 298 7.35 -22.55 -0.76
C LEU A 298 6.64 -23.62 0.08
N PHE A 299 6.08 -23.24 1.23
CA PHE A 299 5.27 -24.13 2.04
C PHE A 299 4.03 -24.63 1.28
N LEU A 300 3.29 -23.74 0.64
CA LEU A 300 2.09 -24.10 -0.14
C LEU A 300 2.44 -25.01 -1.31
N ILE A 301 3.52 -24.73 -2.04
CA ILE A 301 3.97 -25.59 -3.15
C ILE A 301 4.37 -26.97 -2.65
N LYS A 302 5.09 -27.05 -1.53
CA LYS A 302 5.38 -28.35 -0.89
C LYS A 302 4.11 -29.15 -0.59
N LYS A 303 3.08 -28.49 -0.03
CA LYS A 303 1.79 -29.13 0.27
C LYS A 303 1.01 -29.53 -0.99
N ILE A 304 1.14 -28.80 -2.09
CA ILE A 304 0.56 -29.16 -3.39
C ILE A 304 1.25 -30.41 -3.95
N ARG A 305 2.59 -30.49 -3.88
CA ARG A 305 3.37 -31.63 -4.34
C ARG A 305 3.04 -32.95 -3.61
N GLU A 306 2.58 -32.86 -2.36
CA GLU A 306 2.07 -34.04 -1.63
C GLU A 306 0.79 -34.63 -2.29
N ARG A 307 0.13 -33.89 -3.19
CA ARG A 307 -1.15 -34.27 -3.81
C ARG A 307 -1.09 -34.51 -5.31
N ILE A 308 -0.20 -33.81 -6.02
CA ILE A 308 -0.07 -33.90 -7.48
C ILE A 308 1.37 -33.75 -7.94
N THR A 309 1.70 -34.37 -9.07
CA THR A 309 2.94 -34.10 -9.80
C THR A 309 2.79 -32.81 -10.59
N LEU A 310 3.77 -31.92 -10.51
CA LEU A 310 3.75 -30.60 -11.15
C LEU A 310 4.43 -30.58 -12.51
N GLU A 311 5.33 -31.50 -12.81
CA GLU A 311 6.03 -31.59 -14.09
C GLU A 311 5.01 -31.63 -15.26
N ASP A 312 5.22 -30.78 -16.26
CA ASP A 312 4.35 -30.55 -17.42
C ASP A 312 2.89 -30.17 -17.12
N LYS A 313 2.54 -29.98 -15.86
CA LYS A 313 1.18 -29.57 -15.46
C LYS A 313 0.92 -28.12 -15.86
N LYS A 314 -0.24 -27.87 -16.44
CA LYS A 314 -0.74 -26.50 -16.62
C LYS A 314 -1.15 -25.94 -15.25
N VAL A 315 -0.42 -24.91 -14.79
CA VAL A 315 -0.67 -24.18 -13.55
C VAL A 315 -1.14 -22.78 -13.90
N VAL A 316 -2.27 -22.36 -13.37
CA VAL A 316 -2.80 -21.00 -13.53
C VAL A 316 -2.68 -20.26 -12.21
N ILE A 317 -2.02 -19.12 -12.22
CA ILE A 317 -1.93 -18.21 -11.07
C ILE A 317 -2.90 -17.07 -11.31
N LEU A 318 -3.83 -16.87 -10.37
CA LEU A 318 -4.86 -15.84 -10.38
C LEU A 318 -4.53 -14.75 -9.37
N GLY A 319 -4.38 -13.50 -9.86
CA GLY A 319 -3.97 -12.36 -9.07
C GLY A 319 -2.46 -12.19 -9.00
N LEU A 320 -1.96 -11.08 -9.52
CA LEU A 320 -0.54 -10.75 -9.59
C LEU A 320 -0.18 -9.52 -8.77
N ALA A 321 -1.16 -8.63 -8.53
CA ALA A 321 -0.97 -7.49 -7.64
C ALA A 321 -0.71 -7.96 -6.20
N PHE A 322 0.08 -7.19 -5.43
CA PHE A 322 0.41 -7.55 -4.06
C PHE A 322 -0.79 -7.45 -3.10
N LYS A 323 -1.86 -6.78 -3.52
CA LYS A 323 -3.09 -6.54 -2.75
C LYS A 323 -4.30 -6.58 -3.69
N ALA A 324 -5.47 -6.90 -3.15
CA ALA A 324 -6.72 -6.89 -3.90
C ALA A 324 -7.10 -5.48 -4.43
N GLU A 325 -7.77 -5.45 -5.59
CA GLU A 325 -8.39 -4.27 -6.21
C GLU A 325 -7.40 -3.16 -6.62
N ILE A 326 -6.14 -3.51 -6.87
CA ILE A 326 -5.11 -2.61 -7.41
C ILE A 326 -4.35 -3.27 -8.57
N ASP A 327 -3.55 -2.47 -9.28
CA ASP A 327 -2.71 -2.90 -10.41
C ASP A 327 -1.20 -2.95 -10.08
N ASP A 328 -0.83 -2.82 -8.79
CA ASP A 328 0.58 -2.77 -8.35
C ASP A 328 1.15 -4.17 -8.08
N ILE A 329 2.15 -4.53 -8.86
CA ILE A 329 2.83 -5.83 -8.77
C ILE A 329 4.16 -5.79 -8.01
N ARG A 330 4.58 -4.61 -7.52
CA ARG A 330 5.88 -4.45 -6.84
C ARG A 330 5.90 -5.31 -5.57
N GLU A 331 6.98 -6.09 -5.41
CA GLU A 331 7.19 -7.01 -4.29
C GLU A 331 5.99 -7.97 -4.05
N SER A 332 5.26 -8.32 -5.12
CA SER A 332 4.20 -9.32 -5.03
C SER A 332 4.77 -10.73 -4.94
N LEU A 333 4.34 -11.48 -3.95
CA LEU A 333 4.72 -12.89 -3.78
C LEU A 333 4.16 -13.81 -4.87
N ALA A 334 3.23 -13.36 -5.70
CA ALA A 334 2.74 -14.10 -6.86
C ALA A 334 3.87 -14.48 -7.82
N PHE A 335 4.87 -13.59 -8.00
CA PHE A 335 6.02 -13.88 -8.85
C PHE A 335 7.02 -14.85 -8.21
N LYS A 336 7.08 -14.91 -6.89
CA LYS A 336 7.83 -15.94 -6.17
C LYS A 336 7.15 -17.31 -6.33
N VAL A 337 5.82 -17.34 -6.24
CA VAL A 337 5.01 -18.53 -6.54
C VAL A 337 5.25 -18.99 -7.99
N LYS A 338 5.21 -18.08 -8.97
CA LYS A 338 5.50 -18.37 -10.37
C LYS A 338 6.86 -19.06 -10.53
N LYS A 339 7.93 -18.42 -10.04
CA LYS A 339 9.30 -18.98 -10.11
C LYS A 339 9.42 -20.35 -9.45
N ALA A 340 8.71 -20.58 -8.36
CA ALA A 340 8.76 -21.86 -7.66
C ALA A 340 8.03 -22.95 -8.45
N PHE A 341 6.90 -22.69 -9.10
CA PHE A 341 6.26 -23.66 -10.01
C PHE A 341 7.10 -23.93 -11.27
N GLU A 342 7.75 -22.91 -11.83
CA GLU A 342 8.66 -23.10 -12.97
C GLU A 342 9.86 -24.01 -12.63
N ARG A 343 10.39 -23.93 -11.39
CA ARG A 343 11.43 -24.86 -10.90
C ARG A 343 10.95 -26.30 -10.82
N GLU A 344 9.65 -26.52 -10.58
CA GLU A 344 9.00 -27.82 -10.62
C GLU A 344 8.63 -28.26 -12.05
N ARG A 345 9.11 -27.56 -13.09
CA ARG A 345 8.83 -27.77 -14.52
C ARG A 345 7.36 -27.69 -14.91
N ALA A 346 6.55 -26.93 -14.15
CA ALA A 346 5.16 -26.68 -14.50
C ALA A 346 5.06 -25.64 -15.64
N LYS A 347 4.02 -25.74 -16.45
CA LYS A 347 3.66 -24.75 -17.47
C LYS A 347 2.77 -23.67 -16.83
N VAL A 348 3.36 -22.54 -16.48
CA VAL A 348 2.70 -21.50 -15.69
C VAL A 348 2.02 -20.46 -16.59
N PHE A 349 0.76 -20.18 -16.30
CA PHE A 349 -0.08 -19.16 -16.93
C PHE A 349 -0.54 -18.16 -15.89
N LEU A 350 -0.60 -16.89 -16.27
CA LEU A 350 -0.89 -15.78 -15.35
C LEU A 350 -2.15 -15.05 -15.80
N HIS A 351 -2.96 -14.63 -14.83
CA HIS A 351 -4.11 -13.77 -15.07
C HIS A 351 -4.31 -12.79 -13.92
N ASP A 352 -4.57 -11.54 -14.25
CA ASP A 352 -4.98 -10.51 -13.29
C ASP A 352 -5.95 -9.54 -13.96
N PRO A 353 -7.11 -9.23 -13.37
CA PRO A 353 -8.10 -8.37 -14.02
C PRO A 353 -7.69 -6.88 -14.06
N TYR A 354 -6.72 -6.47 -13.28
CA TYR A 354 -6.32 -5.07 -13.12
C TYR A 354 -4.93 -4.75 -13.66
N VAL A 355 -4.04 -5.75 -13.69
CA VAL A 355 -2.64 -5.53 -14.09
C VAL A 355 -2.52 -5.50 -15.61
N PRO A 356 -2.04 -4.40 -16.22
CA PRO A 356 -1.83 -4.31 -17.65
C PRO A 356 -0.95 -5.44 -18.20
N GLY A 357 -1.35 -6.03 -19.33
CA GLY A 357 -0.64 -7.14 -19.96
C GLY A 357 -0.99 -8.54 -19.42
N TYR A 358 -1.81 -8.64 -18.36
CA TYR A 358 -2.25 -9.91 -17.78
C TYR A 358 -3.78 -10.06 -17.75
N GLN A 359 -4.50 -9.18 -18.43
CA GLN A 359 -5.97 -9.15 -18.54
C GLN A 359 -6.49 -10.07 -19.67
N ASN A 360 -5.89 -11.23 -19.82
CA ASN A 360 -6.30 -12.23 -20.81
C ASN A 360 -7.71 -12.75 -20.49
N ASP A 361 -8.35 -13.42 -21.47
CA ASP A 361 -9.59 -14.11 -21.19
C ASP A 361 -9.38 -15.19 -20.12
N LEU A 362 -10.17 -15.12 -19.04
CA LEU A 362 -10.05 -16.01 -17.90
C LEU A 362 -10.38 -17.45 -18.24
N ASP A 363 -11.41 -17.67 -19.07
CA ASP A 363 -11.85 -19.02 -19.45
C ASP A 363 -10.80 -19.73 -20.30
N GLU A 364 -10.23 -19.05 -21.28
CA GLU A 364 -9.13 -19.59 -22.09
C GLU A 364 -7.87 -19.83 -21.23
N THR A 365 -7.63 -18.96 -20.25
CA THR A 365 -6.52 -19.14 -19.31
C THR A 365 -6.74 -20.39 -18.45
N LEU A 366 -7.95 -20.64 -17.96
CA LEU A 366 -8.29 -21.78 -17.11
C LEU A 366 -8.40 -23.11 -17.86
N LYS A 367 -8.66 -23.11 -19.17
CA LYS A 367 -8.91 -24.31 -19.97
C LYS A 367 -7.80 -25.35 -19.83
N GLY A 368 -8.16 -26.52 -19.35
CA GLY A 368 -7.23 -27.64 -19.12
C GLY A 368 -6.28 -27.46 -17.93
N ALA A 369 -6.47 -26.47 -17.06
CA ALA A 369 -5.65 -26.28 -15.90
C ALA A 369 -5.68 -27.51 -14.95
N GLY A 370 -4.52 -28.01 -14.56
CA GLY A 370 -4.38 -29.06 -13.57
C GLY A 370 -4.22 -28.52 -12.15
N LEU A 371 -3.84 -27.24 -12.03
CA LEU A 371 -3.76 -26.49 -10.78
C LEU A 371 -4.19 -25.05 -11.00
N VAL A 372 -5.00 -24.51 -10.10
CA VAL A 372 -5.32 -23.09 -9.98
C VAL A 372 -4.83 -22.58 -8.65
N PHE A 373 -4.02 -21.54 -8.64
CA PHE A 373 -3.45 -20.92 -7.45
C PHE A 373 -3.93 -19.46 -7.32
N LEU A 374 -4.69 -19.15 -6.28
CA LEU A 374 -5.13 -17.79 -5.98
C LEU A 374 -4.05 -17.06 -5.17
N ALA A 375 -3.29 -16.20 -5.84
CA ALA A 375 -2.24 -15.42 -5.19
C ALA A 375 -2.75 -14.09 -4.64
N THR A 376 -3.82 -13.52 -5.23
CA THR A 376 -4.46 -12.29 -4.75
C THR A 376 -5.98 -12.45 -4.71
N ASN A 377 -6.60 -11.96 -3.65
CA ASN A 377 -8.02 -12.12 -3.35
C ASN A 377 -8.91 -11.04 -3.99
N HIS A 378 -8.74 -10.76 -5.28
CA HIS A 378 -9.60 -9.82 -6.01
C HIS A 378 -11.08 -10.24 -5.93
N ALA A 379 -11.98 -9.27 -5.74
CA ALA A 379 -13.43 -9.50 -5.76
C ALA A 379 -13.91 -10.07 -7.13
N TYR A 380 -13.14 -9.82 -8.18
CA TYR A 380 -13.36 -10.41 -9.49
C TYR A 380 -13.43 -11.94 -9.42
N TYR A 381 -12.52 -12.60 -8.70
CA TYR A 381 -12.48 -14.07 -8.59
C TYR A 381 -13.61 -14.64 -7.72
N LYS A 382 -14.14 -13.87 -6.78
CA LYS A 382 -15.34 -14.27 -5.99
C LYS A 382 -16.59 -14.42 -6.84
N LYS A 383 -16.61 -13.77 -8.01
CA LYS A 383 -17.75 -13.79 -8.95
C LYS A 383 -17.61 -14.83 -10.05
N MET A 384 -16.59 -15.69 -10.01
CA MET A 384 -16.40 -16.74 -11.01
C MET A 384 -17.59 -17.71 -11.01
N ASP A 385 -18.05 -18.07 -12.20
CA ASP A 385 -19.04 -19.13 -12.38
C ASP A 385 -18.38 -20.48 -12.07
N ILE A 386 -18.77 -21.07 -10.96
CA ILE A 386 -18.21 -22.32 -10.45
C ILE A 386 -18.47 -23.50 -11.40
N GLU A 387 -19.68 -23.61 -11.94
CA GLU A 387 -20.03 -24.72 -12.83
C GLU A 387 -19.30 -24.60 -14.18
N ARG A 388 -19.14 -23.39 -14.67
CA ARG A 388 -18.31 -23.11 -15.86
C ARG A 388 -16.85 -23.45 -15.58
N THR A 389 -16.31 -22.99 -14.44
CA THR A 389 -14.94 -23.29 -14.02
C THR A 389 -14.67 -24.79 -13.96
N LYS A 390 -15.58 -25.58 -13.37
CA LYS A 390 -15.47 -27.04 -13.31
C LYS A 390 -15.37 -27.70 -14.70
N LYS A 391 -16.03 -27.14 -15.69
CA LYS A 391 -16.03 -27.66 -17.11
C LYS A 391 -14.74 -27.28 -17.84
N LEU A 392 -14.13 -26.13 -17.51
CA LEU A 392 -12.94 -25.61 -18.17
C LEU A 392 -11.67 -26.31 -17.71
N VAL A 393 -11.52 -26.52 -16.42
CA VAL A 393 -10.31 -27.10 -15.83
C VAL A 393 -10.29 -28.63 -15.92
N SER A 394 -9.16 -29.25 -15.68
CA SER A 394 -9.04 -30.71 -15.63
C SER A 394 -9.93 -31.32 -14.54
N LYS A 395 -10.52 -32.50 -14.78
CA LYS A 395 -11.45 -33.21 -13.85
C LYS A 395 -10.95 -33.34 -12.41
N ASN A 396 -9.63 -33.43 -12.24
CA ASN A 396 -8.97 -33.55 -10.93
C ASN A 396 -8.12 -32.30 -10.63
N CYS A 397 -8.49 -31.14 -11.19
CA CYS A 397 -7.79 -29.88 -10.93
C CYS A 397 -7.73 -29.62 -9.42
N VAL A 398 -6.54 -29.32 -8.93
CA VAL A 398 -6.31 -28.86 -7.56
C VAL A 398 -6.46 -27.34 -7.53
N ILE A 399 -7.04 -26.84 -6.46
CA ILE A 399 -7.16 -25.40 -6.19
C ILE A 399 -6.39 -25.12 -4.91
N CYS A 400 -5.53 -24.12 -4.94
CA CYS A 400 -4.88 -23.54 -3.77
C CYS A 400 -5.43 -22.13 -3.54
N ASP A 401 -6.19 -21.97 -2.47
CA ASP A 401 -6.88 -20.74 -2.10
C ASP A 401 -6.51 -20.34 -0.67
N VAL A 402 -5.35 -19.70 -0.54
CA VAL A 402 -4.84 -19.26 0.77
C VAL A 402 -5.70 -18.15 1.39
N TRP A 403 -6.51 -17.48 0.58
CA TRP A 403 -7.36 -16.36 1.00
C TRP A 403 -8.79 -16.76 1.34
N ASN A 404 -9.14 -18.03 1.15
CA ASN A 404 -10.51 -18.54 1.26
C ASN A 404 -11.53 -17.76 0.40
N VAL A 405 -11.13 -17.40 -0.81
CA VAL A 405 -11.97 -16.67 -1.77
C VAL A 405 -13.23 -17.45 -2.12
N PHE A 406 -13.11 -18.78 -2.21
CA PHE A 406 -14.21 -19.69 -2.51
C PHE A 406 -14.96 -20.20 -1.27
N GLU A 407 -14.68 -19.68 -0.07
CA GLU A 407 -15.35 -19.98 1.20
C GLU A 407 -15.48 -21.49 1.51
N THR A 408 -14.53 -22.28 1.03
CA THR A 408 -14.50 -23.74 1.28
C THR A 408 -13.96 -24.09 2.67
N ASN A 409 -13.35 -23.12 3.35
CA ASN A 409 -12.58 -23.30 4.58
C ASN A 409 -11.44 -24.34 4.44
N LYS A 410 -10.92 -24.46 3.21
CA LYS A 410 -9.78 -25.32 2.87
C LYS A 410 -8.81 -24.55 1.97
N ILE A 411 -7.55 -24.59 2.31
CA ILE A 411 -6.50 -23.95 1.50
C ILE A 411 -6.22 -24.74 0.23
N ILE A 412 -6.14 -26.08 0.29
CA ILE A 412 -5.86 -26.92 -0.88
C ILE A 412 -6.94 -27.99 -0.99
N PHE A 413 -7.67 -27.94 -2.11
CA PHE A 413 -8.78 -28.84 -2.38
C PHE A 413 -8.89 -29.15 -3.87
N THR A 414 -9.76 -30.06 -4.27
CA THR A 414 -10.04 -30.35 -5.66
C THR A 414 -11.20 -29.52 -6.16
N VAL A 415 -11.25 -29.24 -7.45
CA VAL A 415 -12.34 -28.48 -8.09
C VAL A 415 -13.73 -29.07 -7.80
N LYS A 416 -13.81 -30.37 -7.51
CA LYS A 416 -15.07 -31.05 -7.13
C LYS A 416 -15.67 -30.52 -5.83
N SER A 417 -14.85 -29.96 -4.95
CA SER A 417 -15.29 -29.40 -3.66
C SER A 417 -15.85 -27.96 -3.79
N LEU A 418 -15.77 -27.34 -4.96
CA LEU A 418 -16.42 -26.06 -5.20
C LEU A 418 -17.93 -26.24 -5.24
N HIS A 419 -18.65 -25.34 -4.56
CA HIS A 419 -20.11 -25.28 -4.58
C HIS A 419 -20.54 -23.87 -4.93
N ASN A 420 -21.65 -23.72 -5.64
CA ASN A 420 -22.24 -22.41 -5.87
C ASN A 420 -22.61 -21.80 -4.52
N HIS A 421 -22.21 -20.55 -4.32
CA HIS A 421 -22.61 -19.81 -3.13
C HIS A 421 -24.13 -19.69 -3.11
N SER A 422 -24.79 -20.47 -2.28
CA SER A 422 -26.14 -20.12 -1.85
C SER A 422 -26.01 -18.82 -1.05
N PRO A 423 -26.81 -17.78 -1.26
CA PRO A 423 -26.73 -16.57 -0.47
C PRO A 423 -27.01 -16.96 0.99
N ARG A 424 -25.95 -17.24 1.74
CA ARG A 424 -26.08 -17.49 3.19
C ARG A 424 -26.66 -16.23 3.82
N ASN A 425 -27.74 -16.42 4.54
CA ASN A 425 -28.29 -15.40 5.45
C ASN A 425 -27.16 -14.66 6.15
N LYS A 426 -27.08 -13.35 5.97
CA LYS A 426 -26.09 -12.41 6.51
C LYS A 426 -26.01 -12.35 8.05
N LYS A 427 -26.34 -13.40 8.79
CA LYS A 427 -26.38 -13.38 10.26
C LYS A 427 -25.22 -14.04 10.99
N THR A 428 -24.19 -14.57 10.29
CA THR A 428 -22.99 -15.11 10.93
C THR A 428 -21.73 -14.90 10.06
N GLY A 429 -21.55 -13.71 9.49
CA GLY A 429 -20.38 -13.37 8.71
C GLY A 429 -19.21 -12.98 9.59
N LEU A 430 -18.32 -13.92 9.91
CA LEU A 430 -16.98 -13.62 10.46
C LEU A 430 -16.12 -12.76 9.52
N GLY A 431 -16.43 -12.75 8.23
CA GLY A 431 -15.83 -11.87 7.25
C GLY A 431 -15.99 -10.39 7.56
N ASP A 432 -17.17 -9.97 8.05
CA ASP A 432 -17.45 -8.56 8.33
C ASP A 432 -16.72 -8.03 9.58
N ILE A 433 -16.40 -8.89 10.56
CA ILE A 433 -15.68 -8.46 11.78
C ILE A 433 -14.19 -8.26 11.50
N PHE A 434 -13.59 -9.05 10.61
CA PHE A 434 -12.17 -8.93 10.24
C PHE A 434 -11.95 -7.98 9.07
N GLU A 435 -12.87 -7.93 8.10
CA GLU A 435 -12.80 -6.93 7.03
C GLU A 435 -12.98 -5.51 7.58
N THR A 436 -13.83 -5.28 8.58
CA THR A 436 -13.99 -3.96 9.24
C THR A 436 -12.87 -3.65 10.22
N LYS A 437 -12.40 -4.59 11.05
CA LYS A 437 -11.30 -4.31 12.00
C LYS A 437 -9.91 -4.25 11.39
N TRP A 438 -9.68 -4.86 10.23
CA TRP A 438 -8.38 -4.90 9.57
C TRP A 438 -8.35 -4.20 8.21
N ARG A 439 -9.48 -3.74 7.69
CA ARG A 439 -9.55 -2.78 6.58
C ARG A 439 -9.21 -1.37 7.01
N ASP A 440 -9.41 -1.07 8.30
CA ASP A 440 -9.20 0.26 8.87
C ASP A 440 -7.90 0.39 9.68
N ILE A 441 -6.99 -0.62 9.64
CA ILE A 441 -5.67 -0.53 10.25
C ILE A 441 -4.59 -0.58 9.17
#